data_a71b5df18ca8387356f6fd911430a25a
#
_entry.id   a71b5df18ca8387356f6fd911430a25a
#
_cell.length_a   1.000
_cell.length_b   1.000
_cell.length_c   1.000
_cell.angle_alpha   90.00
_cell.angle_beta   90.00
_cell.angle_gamma   90.00
#
_symmetry.space_group_name_H-M   'P 1'
#
loop_
_entity.id
_entity.type
_entity.pdbx_description
1 polymer ?
#
loop_
_entity_poly.entity_id
_entity_poly.type
_entity_poly.pdbx_seq_one_letter_code
_entity_poly.pdbx_strand_id
1 'polypeptide(L)'
;IVRKILELCLKNGAELAEPGEFTKRAFLNGRIDLAQAESVIDVINAKSDKEAKSGIKQLEGFLSKEIKEIKQEIMDVLVNIEVTIDYPEYDTPEVQREELSGMLQSVGQRLIKLEKSFDNGKIIKEGIKTAIIGKPNAGKSSLLNAILKEDRAIVTDIAGTTRDTIEEFVTINGIPLKLIDTAGIREASDKVEKIGVEKSIKLAEEADLVIAIFDSSKELTEEDIEILKLIENKKSIILLNKNDLNPVISENDEKLKKASKNILKISALNKTGIDELYEKISELFNLNEINLDNDILITNVRHKNIISKSLENVKKANEALNMNMPIDIITIYIKEILEDLGEITGEVVTEDIINEIFSKFCLGK
;
A
#
# COMPACT_ATOMS: atom_id res chain seq x y z
N ILE A 1 2.41 18.81 -35.38
CA ILE A 1 1.50 19.89 -34.99
C ILE A 1 1.82 20.36 -33.57
N VAL A 2 1.77 19.48 -32.55
CA VAL A 2 1.98 19.81 -31.12
C VAL A 2 3.30 20.55 -30.90
N ARG A 3 4.42 20.06 -31.47
CA ARG A 3 5.73 20.68 -31.34
C ARG A 3 5.76 22.14 -31.92
N LYS A 4 5.08 22.36 -33.04
CA LYS A 4 4.99 23.73 -33.64
C LYS A 4 4.16 24.69 -32.77
N ILE A 5 3.10 24.17 -32.11
CA ILE A 5 2.28 24.96 -31.18
C ILE A 5 3.13 25.35 -29.96
N LEU A 6 3.87 24.41 -29.39
CA LEU A 6 4.76 24.64 -28.24
C LEU A 6 5.83 25.71 -28.61
N GLU A 7 6.51 25.56 -29.77
CA GLU A 7 7.48 26.52 -30.26
C GLU A 7 6.88 27.92 -30.44
N LEU A 8 5.62 27.99 -30.88
CA LEU A 8 4.92 29.27 -31.06
C LEU A 8 4.61 29.90 -29.69
N CYS A 9 4.18 29.13 -28.72
CA CYS A 9 3.95 29.62 -27.35
C CYS A 9 5.24 30.15 -26.72
N LEU A 10 6.35 29.43 -26.84
CA LEU A 10 7.66 29.87 -26.32
C LEU A 10 8.13 31.14 -26.98
N LYS A 11 7.94 31.30 -28.31
CA LYS A 11 8.26 32.54 -29.05
C LYS A 11 7.43 33.75 -28.61
N ASN A 12 6.24 33.50 -28.06
CA ASN A 12 5.34 34.54 -27.56
C ASN A 12 5.44 34.77 -26.04
N GLY A 13 6.53 34.30 -25.40
CA GLY A 13 6.83 34.59 -23.99
C GLY A 13 6.30 33.60 -22.99
N ALA A 14 5.80 32.43 -23.44
CA ALA A 14 5.54 31.35 -22.52
C ALA A 14 6.85 30.67 -22.10
N GLU A 15 6.88 30.13 -20.88
CA GLU A 15 7.98 29.34 -20.35
C GLU A 15 7.55 27.87 -20.19
N LEU A 16 8.52 26.96 -20.21
CA LEU A 16 8.25 25.55 -19.91
C LEU A 16 7.96 25.40 -18.44
N ALA A 17 6.86 24.75 -18.14
CA ALA A 17 6.50 24.45 -16.76
C ALA A 17 7.46 23.41 -16.14
N GLU A 18 7.77 23.59 -14.86
CA GLU A 18 8.47 22.59 -14.06
C GLU A 18 7.60 21.36 -13.77
N PRO A 19 8.21 20.23 -13.31
CA PRO A 19 7.42 19.09 -12.83
C PRO A 19 6.42 19.50 -11.76
N GLY A 20 5.15 19.14 -11.94
CA GLY A 20 4.08 19.42 -10.97
C GLY A 20 3.68 20.89 -10.82
N GLU A 21 4.18 21.81 -11.64
CA GLU A 21 3.98 23.24 -11.45
C GLU A 21 2.52 23.66 -11.44
N PHE A 22 1.66 23.08 -12.30
CA PHE A 22 0.23 23.40 -12.34
C PHE A 22 -0.47 22.97 -11.05
N THR A 23 -0.17 21.77 -10.56
CA THR A 23 -0.73 21.22 -9.32
C THR A 23 -0.19 21.99 -8.11
N LYS A 24 1.11 22.34 -8.11
CA LYS A 24 1.73 23.18 -7.07
C LYS A 24 1.06 24.55 -6.98
N ARG A 25 0.80 25.20 -8.11
CA ARG A 25 0.07 26.48 -8.15
C ARG A 25 -1.38 26.32 -7.66
N ALA A 26 -2.07 25.23 -7.99
CA ALA A 26 -3.40 24.96 -7.47
C ALA A 26 -3.40 24.82 -5.94
N PHE A 27 -2.41 24.13 -5.37
CA PHE A 27 -2.20 24.01 -3.93
C PHE A 27 -1.88 25.38 -3.29
N LEU A 28 -0.90 26.10 -3.80
CA LEU A 28 -0.50 27.43 -3.27
C LEU A 28 -1.63 28.45 -3.32
N ASN A 29 -2.53 28.33 -4.30
CA ASN A 29 -3.72 29.18 -4.42
C ASN A 29 -4.94 28.65 -3.64
N GLY A 30 -4.78 27.60 -2.81
CA GLY A 30 -5.84 27.06 -1.96
C GLY A 30 -6.99 26.38 -2.72
N ARG A 31 -6.83 26.00 -3.98
CA ARG A 31 -7.84 25.27 -4.76
C ARG A 31 -7.93 23.79 -4.37
N ILE A 32 -6.81 23.22 -3.98
CA ILE A 32 -6.67 21.85 -3.48
C ILE A 32 -5.71 21.89 -2.30
N ASP A 33 -5.82 20.94 -1.38
CA ASP A 33 -4.85 20.75 -0.31
C ASP A 33 -3.72 19.80 -0.72
N LEU A 34 -2.73 19.57 0.17
CA LEU A 34 -1.55 18.79 -0.15
C LEU A 34 -1.89 17.31 -0.39
N ALA A 35 -2.81 16.72 0.39
CA ALA A 35 -3.25 15.34 0.20
C ALA A 35 -3.97 15.15 -1.15
N GLN A 36 -4.78 16.12 -1.55
CA GLN A 36 -5.40 16.15 -2.88
C GLN A 36 -4.37 16.33 -3.99
N ALA A 37 -3.37 17.19 -3.81
CA ALA A 37 -2.30 17.37 -4.77
C ALA A 37 -1.51 16.06 -4.99
N GLU A 38 -1.13 15.37 -3.92
CA GLU A 38 -0.44 14.06 -4.02
C GLU A 38 -1.28 13.01 -4.75
N SER A 39 -2.61 13.05 -4.59
CA SER A 39 -3.51 12.10 -5.26
C SER A 39 -3.56 12.27 -6.79
N VAL A 40 -3.21 13.44 -7.33
CA VAL A 40 -3.16 13.67 -8.78
C VAL A 40 -2.18 12.70 -9.44
N ILE A 41 -0.99 12.51 -8.85
CA ILE A 41 0.01 11.58 -9.39
C ILE A 41 -0.44 10.13 -9.21
N ASP A 42 -1.16 9.82 -8.13
CA ASP A 42 -1.70 8.47 -7.89
C ASP A 42 -2.74 8.09 -8.95
N VAL A 43 -3.62 9.02 -9.34
CA VAL A 43 -4.59 8.79 -10.44
C VAL A 43 -3.90 8.59 -11.78
N ILE A 44 -2.85 9.38 -12.07
CA ILE A 44 -2.12 9.30 -13.35
C ILE A 44 -1.38 7.97 -13.49
N ASN A 45 -0.78 7.48 -12.39
CA ASN A 45 0.04 6.28 -12.38
C ASN A 45 -0.75 5.01 -12.05
N ALA A 46 -2.06 5.12 -11.87
CA ALA A 46 -2.91 3.99 -11.48
C ALA A 46 -2.83 2.83 -12.49
N LYS A 47 -2.55 1.63 -11.99
CA LYS A 47 -2.39 0.39 -12.76
C LYS A 47 -3.66 -0.47 -12.73
N SER A 48 -4.65 -0.07 -11.95
CA SER A 48 -5.93 -0.78 -11.84
C SER A 48 -7.08 0.19 -11.60
N ASP A 49 -8.30 -0.24 -11.93
CA ASP A 49 -9.51 0.56 -11.67
C ASP A 49 -9.71 0.86 -10.19
N LYS A 50 -9.34 -0.07 -9.29
CA LYS A 50 -9.43 0.17 -7.84
C LYS A 50 -8.42 1.22 -7.38
N GLU A 51 -7.22 1.20 -7.92
CA GLU A 51 -6.20 2.22 -7.63
C GLU A 51 -6.66 3.60 -8.13
N ALA A 52 -7.13 3.69 -9.37
CA ALA A 52 -7.68 4.92 -9.93
C ALA A 52 -8.85 5.45 -9.11
N LYS A 53 -9.79 4.59 -8.71
CA LYS A 53 -10.94 4.97 -7.87
C LYS A 53 -10.51 5.47 -6.48
N SER A 54 -9.50 4.83 -5.87
CA SER A 54 -8.92 5.28 -4.60
C SER A 54 -8.28 6.65 -4.73
N GLY A 55 -7.47 6.88 -5.78
CA GLY A 55 -6.86 8.18 -6.05
C GLY A 55 -7.89 9.28 -6.31
N ILE A 56 -8.96 8.99 -7.07
CA ILE A 56 -10.05 9.94 -7.32
C ILE A 56 -10.74 10.34 -6.01
N LYS A 57 -11.04 9.39 -5.11
CA LYS A 57 -11.62 9.72 -3.80
C LYS A 57 -10.73 10.62 -2.95
N GLN A 58 -9.41 10.39 -2.97
CA GLN A 58 -8.49 11.28 -2.28
C GLN A 58 -8.46 12.67 -2.94
N LEU A 59 -8.50 12.74 -4.28
CA LEU A 59 -8.59 13.99 -5.01
C LEU A 59 -9.90 14.76 -4.71
N GLU A 60 -11.01 14.06 -4.50
CA GLU A 60 -12.28 14.63 -4.04
C GLU A 60 -12.24 15.12 -2.59
N GLY A 61 -11.16 14.83 -1.85
CA GLY A 61 -10.91 15.36 -0.50
C GLY A 61 -11.53 14.55 0.64
N PHE A 62 -11.84 13.27 0.44
CA PHE A 62 -12.41 12.43 1.52
C PHE A 62 -11.49 12.34 2.75
N LEU A 63 -10.17 12.14 2.53
CA LEU A 63 -9.20 12.15 3.63
C LEU A 63 -9.12 13.52 4.28
N SER A 64 -9.03 14.57 3.48
CA SER A 64 -8.93 15.95 3.97
C SER A 64 -10.14 16.35 4.82
N LYS A 65 -11.33 15.91 4.43
CA LYS A 65 -12.55 16.12 5.20
C LYS A 65 -12.49 15.44 6.57
N GLU A 66 -12.08 14.16 6.60
CA GLU A 66 -11.94 13.40 7.85
C GLU A 66 -10.91 14.06 8.78
N ILE A 67 -9.76 14.47 8.26
CA ILE A 67 -8.72 15.17 9.03
C ILE A 67 -9.25 16.51 9.57
N LYS A 68 -9.97 17.29 8.76
CA LYS A 68 -10.57 18.56 9.20
C LYS A 68 -11.60 18.37 10.31
N GLU A 69 -12.44 17.33 10.22
CA GLU A 69 -13.41 17.01 11.26
C GLU A 69 -12.74 16.61 12.57
N ILE A 70 -11.67 15.78 12.52
CA ILE A 70 -10.87 15.43 13.71
C ILE A 70 -10.25 16.69 14.32
N LYS A 71 -9.65 17.55 13.51
CA LYS A 71 -9.05 18.81 13.96
C LYS A 71 -10.09 19.73 14.61
N GLN A 72 -11.30 19.82 14.03
CA GLN A 72 -12.37 20.64 14.59
C GLN A 72 -12.81 20.12 15.96
N GLU A 73 -12.99 18.81 16.13
CA GLU A 73 -13.30 18.18 17.40
C GLU A 73 -12.27 18.52 18.49
N ILE A 74 -10.97 18.47 18.12
CA ILE A 74 -9.89 18.84 19.03
C ILE A 74 -9.93 20.35 19.37
N MET A 75 -10.12 21.20 18.36
CA MET A 75 -10.17 22.66 18.55
C MET A 75 -11.32 23.07 19.44
N ASP A 76 -12.52 22.49 19.28
CA ASP A 76 -13.69 22.80 20.09
C ASP A 76 -13.42 22.55 21.58
N VAL A 77 -12.76 21.44 21.92
CA VAL A 77 -12.37 21.13 23.31
C VAL A 77 -11.27 22.06 23.80
N LEU A 78 -10.24 22.35 22.98
CA LEU A 78 -9.16 23.26 23.38
C LEU A 78 -9.67 24.69 23.67
N VAL A 79 -10.57 25.21 22.84
CA VAL A 79 -11.16 26.55 23.06
C VAL A 79 -11.90 26.58 24.39
N ASN A 80 -12.70 25.55 24.70
CA ASN A 80 -13.41 25.48 25.98
C ASN A 80 -12.43 25.47 27.16
N ILE A 81 -11.33 24.72 27.05
CA ILE A 81 -10.30 24.66 28.09
C ILE A 81 -9.60 26.01 28.27
N GLU A 82 -9.21 26.69 27.20
CA GLU A 82 -8.53 27.99 27.25
C GLU A 82 -9.46 29.05 27.87
N VAL A 83 -10.75 29.08 27.52
CA VAL A 83 -11.73 29.95 28.11
C VAL A 83 -11.86 29.73 29.63
N THR A 84 -11.85 28.47 30.07
CA THR A 84 -12.00 28.16 31.50
C THR A 84 -10.70 28.43 32.29
N ILE A 85 -9.54 28.33 31.69
CA ILE A 85 -8.27 28.77 32.31
C ILE A 85 -8.30 30.26 32.58
N ASP A 86 -8.82 31.05 31.64
CA ASP A 86 -8.96 32.51 31.78
C ASP A 86 -10.08 32.93 32.74
N TYR A 87 -11.14 32.13 32.86
CA TYR A 87 -12.32 32.37 33.66
C TYR A 87 -12.70 31.17 34.54
N PRO A 88 -11.93 30.86 35.60
CA PRO A 88 -12.06 29.63 36.38
C PRO A 88 -13.38 29.50 37.18
N GLU A 89 -14.21 30.53 37.21
CA GLU A 89 -15.52 30.49 37.84
C GLU A 89 -16.62 29.78 37.05
N TYR A 90 -16.38 29.43 35.76
CA TYR A 90 -17.41 28.87 34.89
C TYR A 90 -17.39 27.35 34.80
N ASP A 91 -16.28 26.68 35.09
CA ASP A 91 -16.19 25.21 34.95
C ASP A 91 -15.30 24.57 36.02
N THR A 92 -15.49 23.28 36.27
CA THR A 92 -14.66 22.52 37.21
C THR A 92 -13.58 21.77 36.48
N PRO A 93 -12.40 21.54 37.11
CA PRO A 93 -11.33 20.72 36.51
C PRO A 93 -11.78 19.31 36.16
N GLU A 94 -12.75 18.74 36.85
CA GLU A 94 -13.30 17.41 36.57
C GLU A 94 -14.06 17.39 35.23
N VAL A 95 -14.91 18.37 34.94
CA VAL A 95 -15.66 18.51 33.68
C VAL A 95 -14.67 18.57 32.49
N GLN A 96 -13.63 19.39 32.62
CA GLN A 96 -12.59 19.50 31.58
C GLN A 96 -11.87 18.17 31.30
N ARG A 97 -11.58 17.39 32.36
CA ARG A 97 -10.94 16.10 32.22
C ARG A 97 -11.83 15.08 31.56
N GLU A 98 -13.14 15.10 31.83
CA GLU A 98 -14.11 14.22 31.15
C GLU A 98 -14.23 14.57 29.66
N GLU A 99 -14.30 15.86 29.31
CA GLU A 99 -14.31 16.30 27.91
C GLU A 99 -13.03 15.89 27.17
N LEU A 100 -11.85 16.12 27.78
CA LEU A 100 -10.56 15.68 27.23
C LEU A 100 -10.51 14.18 27.02
N SER A 101 -10.96 13.40 28.00
CA SER A 101 -10.99 11.94 27.90
C SER A 101 -11.88 11.47 26.75
N GLY A 102 -13.07 12.04 26.63
CA GLY A 102 -14.03 11.74 25.57
C GLY A 102 -13.45 12.06 24.19
N MET A 103 -12.89 13.25 24.02
CA MET A 103 -12.24 13.67 22.78
C MET A 103 -11.05 12.78 22.42
N LEU A 104 -10.13 12.52 23.35
CA LEU A 104 -8.97 11.66 23.10
C LEU A 104 -9.38 10.24 22.72
N GLN A 105 -10.46 9.71 23.28
CA GLN A 105 -11.00 8.40 22.91
C GLN A 105 -11.57 8.43 21.49
N SER A 106 -12.39 9.42 21.14
CA SER A 106 -12.99 9.59 19.81
C SER A 106 -11.92 9.75 18.75
N VAL A 107 -11.02 10.72 18.93
CA VAL A 107 -9.91 11.00 18.02
C VAL A 107 -9.00 9.77 17.86
N GLY A 108 -8.64 9.12 18.98
CA GLY A 108 -7.82 7.91 18.95
C GLY A 108 -8.45 6.78 18.13
N GLN A 109 -9.75 6.52 18.27
CA GLN A 109 -10.47 5.51 17.49
C GLN A 109 -10.49 5.84 15.99
N ARG A 110 -10.72 7.09 15.62
CA ARG A 110 -10.72 7.55 14.22
C ARG A 110 -9.32 7.39 13.60
N LEU A 111 -8.26 7.82 14.31
CA LEU A 111 -6.88 7.69 13.84
C LEU A 111 -6.44 6.22 13.71
N ILE A 112 -6.82 5.34 14.66
CA ILE A 112 -6.55 3.89 14.56
C ILE A 112 -7.24 3.29 13.32
N LYS A 113 -8.48 3.72 13.02
CA LYS A 113 -9.18 3.26 11.82
C LYS A 113 -8.43 3.68 10.55
N LEU A 114 -7.97 4.93 10.50
CA LEU A 114 -7.17 5.44 9.37
C LEU A 114 -5.83 4.70 9.26
N GLU A 115 -5.11 4.49 10.37
CA GLU A 115 -3.83 3.77 10.35
C GLU A 115 -3.98 2.35 9.84
N LYS A 116 -4.98 1.60 10.33
CA LYS A 116 -5.27 0.24 9.86
C LYS A 116 -5.65 0.17 8.38
N SER A 117 -6.23 1.23 7.84
CA SER A 117 -6.58 1.29 6.42
C SER A 117 -5.35 1.31 5.49
N PHE A 118 -4.17 1.64 6.03
CA PHE A 118 -2.93 1.74 5.26
C PHE A 118 -2.52 0.41 4.63
N ASP A 119 -2.68 -0.71 5.33
CA ASP A 119 -2.29 -2.02 4.78
C ASP A 119 -3.11 -2.35 3.52
N ASN A 120 -4.40 -2.08 3.55
CA ASN A 120 -5.27 -2.22 2.38
C ASN A 120 -4.95 -1.18 1.29
N GLY A 121 -4.70 0.07 1.68
CA GLY A 121 -4.31 1.14 0.77
C GLY A 121 -2.98 0.83 0.05
N LYS A 122 -2.00 0.30 0.77
CA LYS A 122 -0.72 -0.15 0.20
C LYS A 122 -0.92 -1.26 -0.83
N ILE A 123 -1.74 -2.27 -0.50
CA ILE A 123 -2.05 -3.36 -1.42
C ILE A 123 -2.70 -2.84 -2.71
N ILE A 124 -3.60 -1.87 -2.62
CA ILE A 124 -4.26 -1.27 -3.79
C ILE A 124 -3.25 -0.49 -4.64
N LYS A 125 -2.38 0.31 -4.03
CA LYS A 125 -1.43 1.21 -4.72
C LYS A 125 -0.20 0.49 -5.26
N GLU A 126 0.47 -0.30 -4.41
CA GLU A 126 1.73 -0.95 -4.76
C GLU A 126 1.52 -2.34 -5.37
N GLY A 127 0.35 -2.92 -5.15
CA GLY A 127 0.06 -4.31 -5.46
C GLY A 127 0.68 -5.27 -4.44
N ILE A 128 0.48 -6.57 -4.68
CA ILE A 128 1.05 -7.64 -3.88
C ILE A 128 2.33 -8.11 -4.54
N LYS A 129 3.50 -7.84 -3.95
CA LYS A 129 4.79 -8.35 -4.42
C LYS A 129 4.82 -9.86 -4.30
N THR A 130 4.85 -10.56 -5.43
CA THR A 130 4.72 -12.01 -5.48
C THR A 130 5.95 -12.66 -6.11
N ALA A 131 6.58 -13.55 -5.38
CA ALA A 131 7.65 -14.39 -5.86
C ALA A 131 7.13 -15.79 -6.24
N ILE A 132 7.52 -16.27 -7.43
CA ILE A 132 7.27 -17.66 -7.85
C ILE A 132 8.59 -18.43 -7.71
N ILE A 133 8.62 -19.37 -6.77
CA ILE A 133 9.81 -20.19 -6.48
C ILE A 133 9.54 -21.68 -6.71
N GLY A 134 10.56 -22.44 -6.97
CA GLY A 134 10.48 -23.88 -7.22
C GLY A 134 11.68 -24.36 -8.03
N LYS A 135 11.89 -25.65 -8.06
CA LYS A 135 13.00 -26.27 -8.82
C LYS A 135 12.90 -26.01 -10.32
N PRO A 136 13.98 -26.18 -11.07
CA PRO A 136 13.95 -26.27 -12.53
C PRO A 136 12.91 -27.31 -12.98
N ASN A 137 12.16 -26.97 -14.03
CA ASN A 137 11.12 -27.84 -14.62
C ASN A 137 9.91 -28.16 -13.72
N ALA A 138 9.75 -27.51 -12.54
CA ALA A 138 8.53 -27.62 -11.73
C ALA A 138 7.32 -26.95 -12.40
N GLY A 139 7.55 -26.06 -13.38
CA GLY A 139 6.50 -25.42 -14.17
C GLY A 139 6.33 -23.93 -13.91
N LYS A 140 7.34 -23.24 -13.33
CA LYS A 140 7.31 -21.78 -13.08
C LYS A 140 6.97 -20.97 -14.32
N SER A 141 7.67 -21.20 -15.44
CA SER A 141 7.42 -20.48 -16.70
C SER A 141 6.05 -20.81 -17.30
N SER A 142 5.57 -22.04 -17.13
CA SER A 142 4.23 -22.43 -17.56
C SER A 142 3.16 -21.75 -16.74
N LEU A 143 3.33 -21.66 -15.41
CA LEU A 143 2.44 -20.94 -14.53
C LEU A 143 2.42 -19.45 -14.88
N LEU A 144 3.60 -18.82 -15.02
CA LEU A 144 3.71 -17.43 -15.42
C LEU A 144 2.96 -17.15 -16.74
N ASN A 145 3.17 -18.00 -17.74
CA ASN A 145 2.50 -17.87 -19.02
C ASN A 145 0.98 -18.11 -18.92
N ALA A 146 0.52 -19.01 -18.04
CA ALA A 146 -0.90 -19.25 -17.82
C ALA A 146 -1.56 -18.02 -17.18
N ILE A 147 -0.89 -17.41 -16.20
CA ILE A 147 -1.32 -16.19 -15.52
C ILE A 147 -1.34 -14.98 -16.48
N LEU A 148 -0.29 -14.79 -17.28
CA LEU A 148 -0.13 -13.62 -18.18
C LEU A 148 -1.01 -13.69 -19.44
N LYS A 149 -1.40 -14.89 -19.90
CA LYS A 149 -2.22 -15.08 -21.10
C LYS A 149 -3.73 -14.96 -20.85
N GLU A 150 -4.16 -14.80 -19.61
CA GLU A 150 -5.52 -14.39 -19.31
C GLU A 150 -5.67 -12.90 -19.56
N ASP A 151 -6.85 -12.45 -20.06
CA ASP A 151 -7.17 -11.05 -20.40
C ASP A 151 -7.07 -10.06 -19.19
N ARG A 152 -6.53 -10.51 -18.08
CA ARG A 152 -6.32 -9.80 -16.82
C ARG A 152 -4.92 -9.20 -16.66
N ALA A 153 -4.00 -9.48 -17.59
CA ALA A 153 -2.64 -8.96 -17.52
C ALA A 153 -2.54 -7.57 -18.17
N ILE A 154 -2.27 -6.55 -17.37
CA ILE A 154 -1.94 -5.24 -17.89
C ILE A 154 -0.40 -5.18 -17.95
N VAL A 155 0.18 -5.39 -19.13
CA VAL A 155 1.60 -5.13 -19.37
C VAL A 155 1.71 -3.64 -19.68
N THR A 156 2.13 -2.85 -18.71
CA THR A 156 2.41 -1.42 -18.96
C THR A 156 3.89 -1.27 -19.34
N ASP A 157 4.13 -1.04 -20.62
CA ASP A 157 5.39 -0.43 -21.06
C ASP A 157 5.38 1.04 -20.62
N ILE A 158 5.83 1.33 -19.42
CA ILE A 158 6.09 2.72 -19.02
C ILE A 158 7.39 3.14 -19.71
N ALA A 159 7.25 3.83 -20.83
CA ALA A 159 8.35 4.47 -21.53
C ALA A 159 8.94 5.56 -20.62
N GLY A 160 10.10 5.30 -20.01
CA GLY A 160 10.82 6.30 -19.22
C GLY A 160 11.71 5.78 -18.10
N THR A 161 11.58 4.53 -17.68
CA THR A 161 12.48 3.92 -16.69
C THR A 161 13.56 3.11 -17.40
N THR A 162 14.66 3.78 -17.71
CA THR A 162 15.85 3.17 -18.29
C THR A 162 16.48 2.19 -17.28
N ARG A 163 16.58 0.90 -17.68
CA ARG A 163 17.51 -0.13 -17.16
C ARG A 163 17.13 -0.97 -15.95
N ASP A 164 15.97 -0.86 -15.32
CA ASP A 164 15.61 -1.74 -14.21
C ASP A 164 14.48 -2.69 -14.62
N THR A 165 14.69 -3.96 -14.32
CA THR A 165 13.81 -5.14 -14.43
C THR A 165 12.39 -4.90 -14.95
N ILE A 166 12.03 -5.55 -16.05
CA ILE A 166 10.65 -5.58 -16.58
C ILE A 166 9.76 -6.19 -15.49
N GLU A 167 8.97 -5.32 -14.85
CA GLU A 167 7.99 -5.73 -13.85
C GLU A 167 6.70 -6.11 -14.56
N GLU A 168 6.20 -7.29 -14.28
CA GLU A 168 4.94 -7.78 -14.85
C GLU A 168 3.84 -7.70 -13.79
N PHE A 169 2.70 -7.15 -14.17
CA PHE A 169 1.53 -7.02 -13.30
C PHE A 169 0.39 -7.87 -13.83
N VAL A 170 -0.29 -8.56 -12.92
CA VAL A 170 -1.54 -9.27 -13.17
C VAL A 170 -2.59 -8.72 -12.22
N THR A 171 -3.79 -8.48 -12.72
CA THR A 171 -4.87 -7.93 -11.88
C THR A 171 -5.75 -9.05 -11.34
N ILE A 172 -5.87 -9.16 -10.01
CA ILE A 172 -6.79 -10.07 -9.33
C ILE A 172 -7.82 -9.24 -8.58
N ASN A 173 -9.11 -9.40 -8.92
CA ASN A 173 -10.20 -8.62 -8.32
C ASN A 173 -9.96 -7.09 -8.32
N GLY A 174 -9.31 -6.58 -9.37
CA GLY A 174 -8.98 -5.16 -9.49
C GLY A 174 -7.76 -4.70 -8.68
N ILE A 175 -6.98 -5.63 -8.13
CA ILE A 175 -5.76 -5.35 -7.36
C ILE A 175 -4.55 -5.90 -8.12
N PRO A 176 -3.48 -5.10 -8.29
CA PRO A 176 -2.31 -5.54 -9.02
C PRO A 176 -1.50 -6.57 -8.21
N LEU A 177 -1.17 -7.70 -8.84
CA LEU A 177 -0.18 -8.66 -8.38
C LEU A 177 1.12 -8.36 -9.11
N LYS A 178 2.13 -7.91 -8.38
CA LYS A 178 3.45 -7.55 -8.92
C LYS A 178 4.36 -8.77 -8.89
N LEU A 179 4.64 -9.36 -10.05
CA LEU A 179 5.52 -10.51 -10.16
C LEU A 179 7.00 -10.07 -10.15
N ILE A 180 7.78 -10.58 -9.17
CA ILE A 180 9.19 -10.22 -9.03
C ILE A 180 10.06 -11.21 -9.79
N ASP A 181 11.10 -10.67 -10.49
CA ASP A 181 12.13 -11.43 -11.22
C ASP A 181 11.59 -12.38 -12.32
N THR A 182 10.65 -11.90 -13.10
CA THR A 182 10.12 -12.65 -14.25
C THR A 182 11.17 -12.97 -15.32
N ALA A 183 12.22 -12.13 -15.45
CA ALA A 183 13.34 -12.37 -16.37
C ALA A 183 14.08 -13.69 -16.07
N GLY A 184 14.36 -13.99 -14.80
CA GLY A 184 14.97 -15.25 -14.40
C GLY A 184 14.09 -16.48 -14.64
N ILE A 185 12.77 -16.29 -14.72
CA ILE A 185 11.81 -17.35 -15.03
C ILE A 185 11.73 -17.59 -16.55
N ARG A 186 11.92 -16.55 -17.38
CA ARG A 186 11.86 -16.64 -18.86
C ARG A 186 13.14 -17.16 -19.48
N GLU A 187 14.33 -16.79 -18.92
CA GLU A 187 15.64 -17.15 -19.46
C GLU A 187 16.14 -18.54 -19.02
N ALA A 188 15.39 -19.27 -18.20
CA ALA A 188 15.74 -20.59 -17.68
C ALA A 188 15.73 -21.72 -18.73
N SER A 189 16.04 -21.42 -20.02
CA SER A 189 16.46 -22.39 -21.02
C SER A 189 17.97 -22.37 -21.07
N ASP A 190 18.60 -23.38 -20.46
CA ASP A 190 20.01 -23.76 -20.63
C ASP A 190 21.10 -22.84 -20.05
N LYS A 191 21.54 -23.18 -18.86
CA LYS A 191 22.80 -22.90 -18.14
C LYS A 191 22.62 -22.04 -16.90
N VAL A 192 22.92 -22.69 -15.79
CA VAL A 192 23.29 -22.21 -14.43
C VAL A 192 22.36 -22.68 -13.32
N GLU A 193 22.51 -23.93 -12.90
CA GLU A 193 21.69 -24.58 -11.86
C GLU A 193 22.03 -24.22 -10.39
N LYS A 194 23.18 -23.59 -10.11
CA LYS A 194 23.60 -23.31 -8.71
C LYS A 194 23.17 -21.93 -8.16
N ILE A 195 22.73 -21.01 -8.99
CA ILE A 195 22.27 -19.67 -8.57
C ILE A 195 20.82 -19.70 -8.05
N GLY A 196 20.12 -20.82 -8.17
CA GLY A 196 18.68 -20.92 -7.91
C GLY A 196 18.26 -20.74 -6.45
N VAL A 197 18.98 -21.31 -5.49
CA VAL A 197 18.58 -21.29 -4.07
C VAL A 197 18.82 -19.93 -3.43
N GLU A 198 20.01 -19.34 -3.59
CA GLU A 198 20.32 -18.02 -3.04
C GLU A 198 19.41 -16.93 -3.62
N LYS A 199 19.09 -17.05 -4.92
CA LYS A 199 18.15 -16.14 -5.58
C LYS A 199 16.72 -16.31 -5.05
N SER A 200 16.29 -17.56 -4.84
CA SER A 200 14.98 -17.86 -4.25
C SER A 200 14.84 -17.31 -2.82
N ILE A 201 15.92 -17.32 -2.03
CA ILE A 201 15.95 -16.75 -0.69
C ILE A 201 15.70 -15.24 -0.74
N LYS A 202 16.44 -14.49 -1.56
CA LYS A 202 16.27 -13.03 -1.70
C LYS A 202 14.86 -12.68 -2.18
N LEU A 203 14.37 -13.38 -3.22
CA LEU A 203 13.02 -13.16 -3.73
C LEU A 203 11.95 -13.41 -2.68
N ALA A 204 12.08 -14.48 -1.90
CA ALA A 204 11.17 -14.79 -0.83
C ALA A 204 11.25 -13.77 0.33
N GLU A 205 12.41 -13.15 0.57
CA GLU A 205 12.57 -12.10 1.59
C GLU A 205 11.88 -10.80 1.21
N GLU A 206 11.90 -10.43 -0.07
CA GLU A 206 11.31 -9.19 -0.58
C GLU A 206 9.81 -9.31 -0.90
N ALA A 207 9.28 -10.53 -1.00
CA ALA A 207 7.91 -10.81 -1.40
C ALA A 207 6.90 -10.69 -0.24
N ASP A 208 5.73 -10.10 -0.55
CA ASP A 208 4.55 -10.13 0.32
C ASP A 208 3.83 -11.50 0.24
N LEU A 209 3.94 -12.18 -0.92
CA LEU A 209 3.41 -13.52 -1.18
C LEU A 209 4.44 -14.39 -1.85
N VAL A 210 4.61 -15.61 -1.37
CA VAL A 210 5.44 -16.62 -2.03
C VAL A 210 4.57 -17.73 -2.60
N ILE A 211 4.64 -17.94 -3.91
CA ILE A 211 4.03 -19.08 -4.59
C ILE A 211 5.11 -20.11 -4.83
N ALA A 212 5.09 -21.21 -4.05
CA ALA A 212 6.02 -22.31 -4.16
C ALA A 212 5.42 -23.41 -5.04
N ILE A 213 6.06 -23.72 -6.19
CA ILE A 213 5.56 -24.69 -7.15
C ILE A 213 6.37 -25.97 -7.11
N PHE A 214 5.69 -27.12 -6.99
CA PHE A 214 6.24 -28.46 -6.93
C PHE A 214 5.66 -29.33 -8.04
N ASP A 215 6.48 -30.23 -8.59
CA ASP A 215 6.05 -31.24 -9.55
C ASP A 215 5.37 -32.39 -8.82
N SER A 216 4.05 -32.48 -8.89
CA SER A 216 3.27 -33.48 -8.17
C SER A 216 3.51 -34.93 -8.66
N SER A 217 4.09 -35.11 -9.85
CA SER A 217 4.39 -36.43 -10.43
C SER A 217 5.68 -37.07 -9.91
N LYS A 218 6.41 -36.42 -8.99
CA LYS A 218 7.69 -36.87 -8.44
C LYS A 218 7.72 -36.75 -6.93
N GLU A 219 8.52 -37.54 -6.25
CA GLU A 219 8.76 -37.42 -4.83
C GLU A 219 9.49 -36.11 -4.47
N LEU A 220 9.28 -35.61 -3.24
CA LEU A 220 9.99 -34.45 -2.73
C LEU A 220 11.48 -34.76 -2.53
N THR A 221 12.33 -33.92 -3.07
CA THR A 221 13.79 -34.00 -2.94
C THR A 221 14.30 -33.10 -1.82
N GLU A 222 15.59 -33.14 -1.52
CA GLU A 222 16.22 -32.25 -0.52
C GLU A 222 16.04 -30.77 -0.88
N GLU A 223 16.16 -30.40 -2.14
CA GLU A 223 15.93 -29.03 -2.62
C GLU A 223 14.48 -28.57 -2.38
N ASP A 224 13.50 -29.48 -2.56
CA ASP A 224 12.10 -29.15 -2.25
C ASP A 224 11.91 -28.89 -0.75
N ILE A 225 12.60 -29.67 0.11
CA ILE A 225 12.58 -29.46 1.56
C ILE A 225 13.20 -28.12 1.95
N GLU A 226 14.26 -27.67 1.27
CA GLU A 226 14.83 -26.35 1.51
C GLU A 226 13.85 -25.23 1.15
N ILE A 227 13.15 -25.35 0.01
CA ILE A 227 12.09 -24.41 -0.37
C ILE A 227 10.96 -24.39 0.66
N LEU A 228 10.53 -25.56 1.16
CA LEU A 228 9.50 -25.65 2.20
C LEU A 228 9.91 -24.91 3.49
N LYS A 229 11.17 -25.10 3.94
CA LYS A 229 11.69 -24.37 5.11
C LYS A 229 11.71 -22.85 4.89
N LEU A 230 12.01 -22.39 3.68
CA LEU A 230 12.05 -20.97 3.36
C LEU A 230 10.69 -20.30 3.50
N ILE A 231 9.60 -21.00 3.21
CA ILE A 231 8.24 -20.45 3.21
C ILE A 231 7.48 -20.64 4.52
N GLU A 232 8.02 -21.40 5.50
CA GLU A 232 7.33 -21.80 6.73
C GLU A 232 6.77 -20.61 7.53
N ASN A 233 7.43 -19.45 7.52
CA ASN A 233 7.04 -18.24 8.24
C ASN A 233 6.56 -17.11 7.34
N LYS A 234 6.16 -17.41 6.10
CA LYS A 234 5.75 -16.42 5.12
C LYS A 234 4.31 -16.63 4.69
N LYS A 235 3.66 -15.57 4.22
CA LYS A 235 2.40 -15.72 3.48
C LYS A 235 2.72 -16.51 2.21
N SER A 236 2.29 -17.76 2.14
CA SER A 236 2.67 -18.65 1.04
C SER A 236 1.51 -19.53 0.56
N ILE A 237 1.56 -19.86 -0.72
CA ILE A 237 0.70 -20.84 -1.36
C ILE A 237 1.60 -21.91 -1.99
N ILE A 238 1.32 -23.16 -1.71
CA ILE A 238 1.97 -24.31 -2.32
C ILE A 238 1.13 -24.78 -3.49
N LEU A 239 1.73 -24.84 -4.68
CA LEU A 239 1.12 -25.36 -5.88
C LEU A 239 1.71 -26.73 -6.23
N LEU A 240 0.86 -27.75 -6.19
CA LEU A 240 1.16 -29.10 -6.70
C LEU A 240 0.81 -29.09 -8.19
N ASN A 241 1.80 -28.78 -9.02
CA ASN A 241 1.64 -28.67 -10.47
C ASN A 241 1.77 -30.01 -11.18
N LYS A 242 1.36 -30.06 -12.44
CA LYS A 242 1.28 -31.24 -13.30
C LYS A 242 0.29 -32.29 -12.79
N ASN A 243 -0.81 -31.81 -12.21
CA ASN A 243 -1.88 -32.68 -11.72
C ASN A 243 -2.61 -33.44 -12.86
N ASP A 244 -2.28 -33.14 -14.11
CA ASP A 244 -2.66 -33.89 -15.31
C ASP A 244 -1.87 -35.20 -15.47
N LEU A 245 -0.77 -35.36 -14.74
CA LEU A 245 -0.01 -36.62 -14.66
C LEU A 245 -0.42 -37.39 -13.39
N ASN A 246 0.08 -38.62 -13.27
CA ASN A 246 -0.17 -39.42 -12.06
C ASN A 246 0.51 -38.79 -10.85
N PRO A 247 -0.22 -38.23 -9.89
CA PRO A 247 0.40 -37.56 -8.75
C PRO A 247 1.00 -38.58 -7.76
N VAL A 248 2.23 -38.31 -7.32
CA VAL A 248 2.95 -39.04 -6.28
C VAL A 248 2.82 -38.30 -4.95
N ILE A 249 2.81 -36.95 -5.00
CA ILE A 249 2.68 -36.09 -3.81
C ILE A 249 1.22 -35.78 -3.57
N SER A 250 0.80 -35.93 -2.31
CA SER A 250 -0.57 -35.56 -1.85
C SER A 250 -0.56 -34.23 -1.11
N GLU A 251 -1.65 -33.48 -1.23
CA GLU A 251 -1.91 -32.28 -0.41
C GLU A 251 -1.97 -32.60 1.11
N ASN A 252 -2.08 -33.88 1.46
CA ASN A 252 -2.07 -34.36 2.83
C ASN A 252 -0.66 -34.66 3.39
N ASP A 253 0.40 -34.45 2.60
CA ASP A 253 1.77 -34.63 3.06
C ASP A 253 2.07 -33.70 4.26
N GLU A 254 2.58 -34.28 5.35
CA GLU A 254 2.86 -33.56 6.60
C GLU A 254 3.90 -32.45 6.43
N LYS A 255 4.89 -32.66 5.54
CA LYS A 255 5.93 -31.66 5.27
C LYS A 255 5.37 -30.43 4.59
N LEU A 256 4.42 -30.63 3.66
CA LEU A 256 3.74 -29.54 2.97
C LEU A 256 2.84 -28.76 3.94
N LYS A 257 2.04 -29.47 4.75
CA LYS A 257 1.13 -28.86 5.73
C LYS A 257 1.87 -28.08 6.83
N LYS A 258 3.07 -28.50 7.18
CA LYS A 258 3.92 -27.79 8.12
C LYS A 258 4.40 -26.46 7.54
N ALA A 259 4.74 -26.43 6.25
CA ALA A 259 5.27 -25.24 5.58
C ALA A 259 4.17 -24.22 5.22
N SER A 260 3.00 -24.67 4.77
CA SER A 260 1.85 -23.80 4.47
C SER A 260 0.53 -24.56 4.64
N LYS A 261 -0.50 -23.82 5.08
CA LYS A 261 -1.88 -24.33 5.12
C LYS A 261 -2.59 -24.22 3.76
N ASN A 262 -2.03 -23.45 2.82
CA ASN A 262 -2.63 -23.16 1.53
C ASN A 262 -1.94 -24.02 0.47
N ILE A 263 -2.53 -25.17 0.17
CA ILE A 263 -2.03 -26.13 -0.80
C ILE A 263 -3.10 -26.30 -1.88
N LEU A 264 -2.72 -26.11 -3.14
CA LEU A 264 -3.61 -26.21 -4.30
C LEU A 264 -3.01 -27.18 -5.34
N LYS A 265 -3.89 -27.91 -6.02
CA LYS A 265 -3.53 -28.75 -7.16
C LYS A 265 -3.80 -27.98 -8.44
N ILE A 266 -2.81 -27.89 -9.30
CA ILE A 266 -2.94 -27.21 -10.59
C ILE A 266 -2.37 -28.02 -11.74
N SER A 267 -2.81 -27.72 -12.96
CA SER A 267 -2.05 -28.00 -14.17
C SER A 267 -1.85 -26.69 -14.93
N ALA A 268 -0.64 -26.15 -14.81
CA ALA A 268 -0.28 -24.93 -15.54
C ALA A 268 -0.34 -25.12 -17.07
N LEU A 269 -0.15 -26.35 -17.55
CA LEU A 269 -0.27 -26.70 -18.97
C LEU A 269 -1.73 -26.62 -19.45
N ASN A 270 -2.64 -27.22 -18.69
CA ASN A 270 -4.07 -27.30 -19.01
C ASN A 270 -4.86 -26.11 -18.44
N LYS A 271 -4.19 -25.19 -17.72
CA LYS A 271 -4.79 -24.02 -17.04
C LYS A 271 -5.86 -24.37 -16.00
N THR A 272 -5.81 -25.55 -15.39
CA THR A 272 -6.72 -25.95 -14.33
C THR A 272 -6.19 -25.53 -12.97
N GLY A 273 -7.08 -25.08 -12.05
CA GLY A 273 -6.72 -24.65 -10.71
C GLY A 273 -6.18 -23.21 -10.62
N ILE A 274 -6.22 -22.43 -11.72
CA ILE A 274 -5.76 -21.04 -11.72
C ILE A 274 -6.79 -20.12 -11.05
N ASP A 275 -8.08 -20.36 -11.27
CA ASP A 275 -9.14 -19.59 -10.61
C ASP A 275 -9.14 -19.80 -9.09
N GLU A 276 -8.92 -21.04 -8.63
CA GLU A 276 -8.75 -21.37 -7.20
C GLU A 276 -7.50 -20.70 -6.60
N LEU A 277 -6.44 -20.53 -7.38
CA LEU A 277 -5.27 -19.75 -6.96
C LEU A 277 -5.64 -18.28 -6.74
N TYR A 278 -6.42 -17.68 -7.64
CA TYR A 278 -6.86 -16.28 -7.49
C TYR A 278 -7.80 -16.08 -6.30
N GLU A 279 -8.72 -17.02 -6.07
CA GLU A 279 -9.59 -17.04 -4.91
C GLU A 279 -8.75 -17.11 -3.62
N LYS A 280 -7.76 -18.02 -3.59
CA LYS A 280 -6.90 -18.19 -2.42
C LYS A 280 -6.02 -16.98 -2.12
N ILE A 281 -5.52 -16.28 -3.14
CA ILE A 281 -4.81 -15.01 -2.96
C ILE A 281 -5.77 -13.95 -2.39
N SER A 282 -6.99 -13.89 -2.93
CA SER A 282 -8.02 -12.96 -2.46
C SER A 282 -8.39 -13.18 -0.99
N GLU A 283 -8.49 -14.43 -0.53
CA GLU A 283 -8.71 -14.78 0.87
C GLU A 283 -7.52 -14.38 1.76
N LEU A 284 -6.30 -14.71 1.35
CA LEU A 284 -5.07 -14.45 2.13
C LEU A 284 -4.83 -12.96 2.42
N PHE A 285 -5.29 -12.11 1.54
CA PHE A 285 -5.13 -10.65 1.63
C PHE A 285 -6.46 -9.92 1.88
N ASN A 286 -7.54 -10.63 2.19
CA ASN A 286 -8.87 -10.08 2.46
C ASN A 286 -9.35 -9.11 1.38
N LEU A 287 -9.01 -9.39 0.09
CA LEU A 287 -9.26 -8.46 -1.01
C LEU A 287 -10.75 -8.22 -1.28
N ASN A 288 -11.60 -9.13 -0.84
CA ASN A 288 -13.06 -9.03 -0.96
C ASN A 288 -13.67 -8.11 0.10
N GLU A 289 -12.97 -7.87 1.22
CA GLU A 289 -13.41 -7.00 2.31
C GLU A 289 -13.07 -5.52 2.05
N ILE A 290 -12.19 -5.25 1.07
CA ILE A 290 -11.79 -3.88 0.73
C ILE A 290 -12.94 -3.18 0.02
N ASN A 291 -13.68 -2.37 0.77
CA ASN A 291 -14.81 -1.60 0.26
C ASN A 291 -14.41 -0.15 0.01
N LEU A 292 -14.09 0.15 -1.26
CA LEU A 292 -13.72 1.51 -1.65
C LEU A 292 -14.87 2.51 -1.53
N ASP A 293 -16.14 2.07 -1.49
CA ASP A 293 -17.26 3.01 -1.47
C ASP A 293 -17.44 3.67 -0.10
N ASN A 294 -17.14 2.95 0.98
CA ASN A 294 -17.37 3.39 2.35
C ASN A 294 -16.09 3.68 3.15
N ASP A 295 -14.92 3.21 2.70
CA ASP A 295 -13.69 3.32 3.45
C ASP A 295 -12.77 4.43 2.90
N ILE A 296 -12.19 5.21 3.83
CA ILE A 296 -11.10 6.12 3.55
C ILE A 296 -9.81 5.32 3.70
N LEU A 297 -9.08 5.18 2.60
CA LEU A 297 -7.83 4.41 2.58
C LEU A 297 -6.62 5.35 2.58
N ILE A 298 -5.70 5.09 3.48
CA ILE A 298 -4.39 5.75 3.47
C ILE A 298 -3.48 4.96 2.51
N THR A 299 -3.02 5.61 1.45
CA THR A 299 -2.13 4.99 0.44
C THR A 299 -0.72 5.55 0.48
N ASN A 300 -0.50 6.66 1.20
CA ASN A 300 0.77 7.37 1.27
C ASN A 300 1.47 7.11 2.61
N VAL A 301 2.74 6.69 2.54
CA VAL A 301 3.59 6.43 3.72
C VAL A 301 3.76 7.69 4.58
N ARG A 302 3.84 8.90 3.98
CA ARG A 302 3.90 10.17 4.71
C ARG A 302 2.68 10.33 5.61
N HIS A 303 1.48 10.13 5.06
CA HIS A 303 0.24 10.21 5.83
C HIS A 303 0.20 9.18 6.97
N LYS A 304 0.60 7.93 6.70
CA LYS A 304 0.70 6.89 7.73
C LYS A 304 1.61 7.32 8.88
N ASN A 305 2.82 7.80 8.56
CA ASN A 305 3.79 8.19 9.58
C ASN A 305 3.26 9.34 10.46
N ILE A 306 2.60 10.30 9.85
CA ILE A 306 1.97 11.42 10.59
C ILE A 306 0.85 10.90 11.50
N ILE A 307 -0.02 10.03 11.01
CA ILE A 307 -1.10 9.43 11.81
C ILE A 307 -0.53 8.61 12.97
N SER A 308 0.52 7.80 12.73
CA SER A 308 1.18 7.03 13.79
C SER A 308 1.80 7.94 14.85
N LYS A 309 2.41 9.07 14.46
CA LYS A 309 2.95 10.09 15.37
C LYS A 309 1.83 10.74 16.19
N SER A 310 0.73 11.12 15.55
CA SER A 310 -0.46 11.65 16.23
C SER A 310 -1.03 10.65 17.25
N LEU A 311 -1.08 9.35 16.91
CA LEU A 311 -1.51 8.29 17.83
C LEU A 311 -0.58 8.15 19.05
N GLU A 312 0.72 8.32 18.87
CA GLU A 312 1.67 8.33 19.98
C GLU A 312 1.39 9.52 20.91
N ASN A 313 1.08 10.70 20.37
CA ASN A 313 0.73 11.88 21.15
C ASN A 313 -0.63 11.71 21.84
N VAL A 314 -1.63 11.09 21.22
CA VAL A 314 -2.89 10.68 21.87
C VAL A 314 -2.61 9.77 23.07
N LYS A 315 -1.69 8.82 22.93
CA LYS A 315 -1.31 7.92 24.03
C LYS A 315 -0.64 8.69 25.17
N LYS A 316 0.30 9.59 24.88
CA LYS A 316 0.95 10.45 25.88
C LYS A 316 -0.05 11.35 26.61
N ALA A 317 -0.99 11.95 25.87
CA ALA A 317 -2.06 12.75 26.45
C ALA A 317 -2.95 11.94 27.41
N ASN A 318 -3.34 10.73 27.02
CA ASN A 318 -4.11 9.82 27.88
C ASN A 318 -3.32 9.40 29.14
N GLU A 319 -2.02 9.09 29.00
CA GLU A 319 -1.16 8.77 30.15
C GLU A 319 -1.04 9.94 31.12
N ALA A 320 -0.86 11.17 30.61
CA ALA A 320 -0.81 12.38 31.41
C ALA A 320 -2.15 12.64 32.11
N LEU A 321 -3.27 12.41 31.42
CA LEU A 321 -4.62 12.53 31.98
C LEU A 321 -4.85 11.55 33.14
N ASN A 322 -4.46 10.29 32.96
CA ASN A 322 -4.56 9.22 33.97
C ASN A 322 -3.65 9.45 35.18
N MET A 323 -2.51 10.12 34.99
CA MET A 323 -1.59 10.53 36.06
C MET A 323 -2.05 11.81 36.79
N ASN A 324 -3.23 12.32 36.47
CA ASN A 324 -3.73 13.59 36.99
C ASN A 324 -2.77 14.78 36.82
N MET A 325 -2.01 14.80 35.71
CA MET A 325 -1.13 15.94 35.39
C MET A 325 -1.94 17.23 35.18
N PRO A 326 -1.32 18.42 35.37
CA PRO A 326 -1.95 19.68 35.04
C PRO A 326 -2.44 19.71 33.59
N ILE A 327 -3.59 20.36 33.34
CA ILE A 327 -4.23 20.42 32.02
C ILE A 327 -3.30 21.05 30.98
N ASP A 328 -2.53 22.06 31.36
CA ASP A 328 -1.54 22.73 30.49
C ASP A 328 -0.53 21.77 29.86
N ILE A 329 -0.11 20.72 30.62
CA ILE A 329 0.80 19.70 30.11
C ILE A 329 0.09 18.80 29.10
N ILE A 330 -1.17 18.48 29.35
CA ILE A 330 -1.98 17.64 28.46
C ILE A 330 -2.22 18.37 27.13
N THR A 331 -2.52 19.67 27.19
CA THR A 331 -2.78 20.50 26.00
C THR A 331 -1.56 20.61 25.08
N ILE A 332 -0.34 20.46 25.58
CA ILE A 332 0.87 20.40 24.73
C ILE A 332 0.77 19.24 23.75
N TYR A 333 0.47 18.02 24.22
CA TYR A 333 0.33 16.86 23.34
C TYR A 333 -0.82 17.01 22.36
N ILE A 334 -1.91 17.65 22.78
CA ILE A 334 -3.08 17.89 21.93
C ILE A 334 -2.74 18.89 20.82
N LYS A 335 -1.98 19.95 21.10
CA LYS A 335 -1.48 20.90 20.10
C LYS A 335 -0.54 20.21 19.09
N GLU A 336 0.33 19.31 19.56
CA GLU A 336 1.16 18.49 18.66
C GLU A 336 0.32 17.61 17.71
N ILE A 337 -0.80 17.03 18.18
CA ILE A 337 -1.72 16.28 17.31
C ILE A 337 -2.30 17.19 16.22
N LEU A 338 -2.72 18.41 16.55
CA LEU A 338 -3.24 19.37 15.57
C LEU A 338 -2.21 19.77 14.51
N GLU A 339 -0.96 20.00 14.94
CA GLU A 339 0.15 20.32 14.03
C GLU A 339 0.43 19.15 13.11
N ASP A 340 0.58 17.93 13.66
CA ASP A 340 0.79 16.70 12.89
C ASP A 340 -0.30 16.52 11.83
N LEU A 341 -1.57 16.62 12.21
CA LEU A 341 -2.68 16.48 11.27
C LEU A 341 -2.72 17.61 10.22
N GLY A 342 -2.27 18.81 10.58
CA GLY A 342 -2.10 19.93 9.64
C GLY A 342 -1.05 19.68 8.57
N GLU A 343 -0.03 18.87 8.85
CA GLU A 343 0.96 18.45 7.85
C GLU A 343 0.34 17.60 6.72
N ILE A 344 -0.70 16.80 6.99
CA ILE A 344 -1.37 15.98 5.97
C ILE A 344 -2.02 16.88 4.91
N THR A 345 -2.73 17.91 5.35
CA THR A 345 -3.44 18.84 4.46
C THR A 345 -2.56 19.96 3.92
N GLY A 346 -1.36 20.11 4.46
CA GLY A 346 -0.40 21.13 4.02
C GLY A 346 -0.58 22.50 4.68
N GLU A 347 -1.30 22.58 5.79
CA GLU A 347 -1.46 23.83 6.57
C GLU A 347 -0.18 24.22 7.31
N VAL A 348 0.62 23.19 7.69
CA VAL A 348 1.89 23.35 8.42
C VAL A 348 2.96 22.52 7.68
N VAL A 349 3.52 23.04 6.59
CA VAL A 349 4.59 22.36 5.85
C VAL A 349 5.66 23.35 5.45
N THR A 350 6.91 22.89 5.42
CA THR A 350 8.03 23.69 4.94
C THR A 350 8.08 23.70 3.42
N GLU A 351 8.68 24.74 2.85
CA GLU A 351 8.85 24.86 1.39
C GLU A 351 9.66 23.71 0.81
N ASP A 352 10.63 23.17 1.56
CA ASP A 352 11.44 22.03 1.14
C ASP A 352 10.59 20.76 0.93
N ILE A 353 9.65 20.47 1.85
CA ILE A 353 8.72 19.33 1.72
C ILE A 353 7.82 19.52 0.49
N ILE A 354 7.30 20.72 0.28
CA ILE A 354 6.49 21.05 -0.91
C ILE A 354 7.31 20.78 -2.17
N ASN A 355 8.51 21.31 -2.27
CA ASN A 355 9.39 21.13 -3.41
C ASN A 355 9.74 19.66 -3.66
N GLU A 356 10.02 18.89 -2.61
CA GLU A 356 10.29 17.45 -2.72
C GLU A 356 9.09 16.68 -3.29
N ILE A 357 7.88 16.95 -2.80
CA ILE A 357 6.66 16.28 -3.28
C ILE A 357 6.45 16.57 -4.78
N PHE A 358 6.51 17.86 -5.18
CA PHE A 358 6.22 18.25 -6.56
C PHE A 358 7.33 17.87 -7.55
N SER A 359 8.58 17.70 -7.09
CA SER A 359 9.68 17.21 -7.93
C SER A 359 9.44 15.80 -8.51
N LYS A 360 8.59 15.02 -7.87
CA LYS A 360 8.22 13.65 -8.30
C LYS A 360 7.11 13.62 -9.35
N PHE A 361 6.55 14.77 -9.70
CA PHE A 361 5.47 14.89 -10.68
C PHE A 361 6.01 14.87 -12.11
N CYS A 362 5.11 14.56 -13.05
CA CYS A 362 5.41 14.66 -14.47
C CYS A 362 5.43 16.12 -14.93
N LEU A 363 6.20 16.40 -16.01
CA LEU A 363 6.15 17.69 -16.70
C LEU A 363 4.74 17.97 -17.23
N GLY A 364 4.26 19.22 -17.05
CA GLY A 364 2.97 19.67 -17.57
C GLY A 364 1.76 19.28 -16.70
N LYS A 365 1.99 18.95 -15.42
CA LYS A 365 0.93 18.63 -14.43
C LYS A 365 0.89 19.65 -13.30
#